data_c999892ab6fa18097664d3ff4e36e404
#
_entry.id   c999892ab6fa18097664d3ff4e36e404
#
_cell.length_a   1.000
_cell.length_b   1.000
_cell.length_c   1.000
_cell.angle_alpha   90.00
_cell.angle_beta   90.00
_cell.angle_gamma   90.00
#
_symmetry.space_group_name_H-M   'P 1'
#
loop_
_entity.id
_entity.type
_entity.pdbx_description
1 polymer ?
#
loop_
_entity_poly.entity_id
_entity_poly.type
_entity_poly.pdbx_seq_one_letter_code
_entity_poly.pdbx_strand_id
1 'polypeptide(L)'
;MLLKYFSNISDLQRRQFEDLEPLYREWNAKINVVSRKDIDNLMLHHVLHSLAIAKAFEPAGAAALPAFEDGDRVLDVGTGGGFPGIPLAILFPGVKFTLCDSVGKKLIVADAVAKALGLDNVEVVHSRVEDLIKAQLGKGQAKRREHSKGDKKSSGDAQGVGDAQARAGAAFSFVVSRAVTDLSNFLPWVKGGYSKGIYYLKGGDVTDAPLFADRGALLQEIDVALKKNGLSRDNVKIFNICDAFEEEFFEQKRVLFISDKKF
;
A
#
# COMPACT_ATOMS: atom_id res chain seq x y z
N MET A 1 12.49 20.03 0.32
CA MET A 1 11.13 19.61 -0.07
C MET A 1 10.50 18.72 0.99
N LEU A 2 11.00 17.52 1.30
CA LEU A 2 10.41 16.55 2.24
C LEU A 2 10.08 17.15 3.63
N LEU A 3 11.03 17.87 4.24
CA LEU A 3 10.86 18.48 5.57
C LEU A 3 9.75 19.52 5.66
N LYS A 4 9.31 20.09 4.55
CA LYS A 4 8.13 20.98 4.48
C LYS A 4 6.87 20.23 4.92
N TYR A 5 6.75 18.97 4.58
CA TYR A 5 5.55 18.15 4.80
C TYR A 5 5.69 17.15 5.95
N PHE A 6 6.93 16.77 6.31
CA PHE A 6 7.26 15.79 7.33
C PHE A 6 8.35 16.35 8.24
N SER A 7 7.97 17.30 9.11
CA SER A 7 8.90 17.99 10.01
C SER A 7 9.37 17.13 11.21
N ASN A 8 8.60 16.11 11.59
CA ASN A 8 8.83 15.32 12.81
C ASN A 8 9.58 14.00 12.56
N ILE A 9 10.36 13.90 11.47
CA ILE A 9 11.20 12.74 11.22
C ILE A 9 12.50 12.81 12.01
N SER A 10 13.00 11.66 12.44
CA SER A 10 14.28 11.55 13.15
C SER A 10 15.48 11.88 12.26
N ASP A 11 16.64 12.13 12.86
CA ASP A 11 17.89 12.36 12.09
C ASP A 11 18.30 11.13 11.26
N LEU A 12 17.97 9.92 11.73
CA LEU A 12 18.19 8.70 10.96
C LEU A 12 17.30 8.67 9.72
N GLN A 13 16.01 8.89 9.87
CA GLN A 13 15.06 8.93 8.75
C GLN A 13 15.43 10.03 7.75
N ARG A 14 15.86 11.21 8.23
CA ARG A 14 16.33 12.28 7.35
C ARG A 14 17.49 11.81 6.47
N ARG A 15 18.53 11.21 7.06
CA ARG A 15 19.66 10.65 6.29
C ARG A 15 19.21 9.58 5.31
N GLN A 16 18.33 8.66 5.74
CA GLN A 16 17.80 7.62 4.86
C GLN A 16 17.05 8.20 3.65
N PHE A 17 16.28 9.29 3.83
CA PHE A 17 15.63 9.97 2.69
C PHE A 17 16.61 10.72 1.81
N GLU A 18 17.66 11.34 2.37
CA GLU A 18 18.71 12.01 1.62
C GLU A 18 19.54 11.02 0.77
N ASP A 19 19.76 9.81 1.27
CA ASP A 19 20.50 8.75 0.58
C ASP A 19 19.70 8.06 -0.54
N LEU A 20 18.38 8.23 -0.60
CA LEU A 20 17.54 7.57 -1.64
C LEU A 20 17.95 7.98 -3.06
N GLU A 21 18.11 9.28 -3.32
CA GLU A 21 18.40 9.76 -4.67
C GLU A 21 19.72 9.23 -5.21
N PRO A 22 20.87 9.36 -4.52
CA PRO A 22 22.13 8.79 -4.99
C PRO A 22 22.08 7.27 -5.17
N LEU A 23 21.46 6.53 -4.26
CA LEU A 23 21.30 5.08 -4.39
C LEU A 23 20.48 4.68 -5.62
N TYR A 24 19.33 5.33 -5.83
CA TYR A 24 18.52 5.03 -7.02
C TYR A 24 19.20 5.45 -8.32
N ARG A 25 19.95 6.56 -8.36
CA ARG A 25 20.73 6.96 -9.54
C ARG A 25 21.78 5.90 -9.90
N GLU A 26 22.51 5.41 -8.91
CA GLU A 26 23.50 4.36 -9.11
C GLU A 26 22.87 3.07 -9.65
N TRP A 27 21.80 2.60 -8.99
CA TRP A 27 21.15 1.36 -9.38
C TRP A 27 20.38 1.46 -10.70
N ASN A 28 19.74 2.60 -10.97
CA ASN A 28 18.99 2.82 -12.22
C ASN A 28 19.88 2.84 -13.47
N ALA A 29 21.16 3.18 -13.31
CA ALA A 29 22.16 3.04 -14.38
C ALA A 29 22.39 1.56 -14.78
N LYS A 30 22.21 0.62 -13.84
CA LYS A 30 22.39 -0.82 -14.03
C LYS A 30 21.09 -1.53 -14.37
N ILE A 31 20.02 -1.20 -13.67
CA ILE A 31 18.69 -1.79 -13.78
C ILE A 31 17.65 -0.68 -13.78
N ASN A 32 16.95 -0.49 -14.91
CA ASN A 32 15.96 0.57 -15.07
C ASN A 32 14.69 0.25 -14.26
N VAL A 33 14.54 0.87 -13.09
CA VAL A 33 13.35 0.78 -12.21
C VAL A 33 12.53 2.07 -12.18
N VAL A 34 13.17 3.19 -12.53
CA VAL A 34 12.56 4.51 -12.73
C VAL A 34 12.90 4.96 -14.15
N SER A 35 11.93 5.54 -14.87
CA SER A 35 12.20 6.07 -16.22
C SER A 35 13.42 6.99 -16.22
N ARG A 36 14.28 6.87 -17.24
CA ARG A 36 15.48 7.73 -17.37
C ARG A 36 15.14 9.22 -17.43
N LYS A 37 13.96 9.57 -17.90
CA LYS A 37 13.47 10.95 -17.95
C LYS A 37 12.93 11.43 -16.60
N ASP A 38 12.65 10.50 -15.68
CA ASP A 38 11.99 10.78 -14.42
C ASP A 38 12.90 10.63 -13.19
N ILE A 39 14.12 10.17 -13.39
CA ILE A 39 15.10 9.98 -12.30
C ILE A 39 15.45 11.29 -11.59
N ASP A 40 15.45 12.42 -12.32
CA ASP A 40 15.69 13.75 -11.77
C ASP A 40 14.52 14.24 -10.91
N ASN A 41 13.35 13.64 -11.05
CA ASN A 41 12.16 13.90 -10.26
C ASN A 41 11.90 12.83 -9.19
N LEU A 42 12.90 12.00 -8.86
CA LEU A 42 12.73 10.87 -7.96
C LEU A 42 12.03 11.28 -6.65
N MET A 43 12.52 12.36 -6.03
CA MET A 43 12.01 12.82 -4.74
C MET A 43 10.56 13.28 -4.81
N LEU A 44 10.14 13.93 -5.89
CA LEU A 44 8.77 14.40 -6.08
C LEU A 44 7.84 13.27 -6.56
N HIS A 45 8.19 12.66 -7.70
CA HIS A 45 7.30 11.74 -8.41
C HIS A 45 7.24 10.34 -7.80
N HIS A 46 8.25 9.96 -7.00
CA HIS A 46 8.30 8.62 -6.41
C HIS A 46 8.29 8.67 -4.88
N VAL A 47 9.18 9.41 -4.24
CA VAL A 47 9.27 9.43 -2.77
C VAL A 47 8.06 10.16 -2.16
N LEU A 48 7.87 11.44 -2.50
CA LEU A 48 6.77 12.24 -1.93
C LEU A 48 5.40 11.68 -2.32
N HIS A 49 5.26 11.21 -3.56
CA HIS A 49 4.04 10.53 -4.01
C HIS A 49 3.73 9.28 -3.18
N SER A 50 4.74 8.48 -2.82
CA SER A 50 4.56 7.31 -1.94
C SER A 50 4.09 7.73 -0.55
N LEU A 51 4.67 8.79 -0.01
CA LEU A 51 4.35 9.33 1.31
C LEU A 51 2.98 10.03 1.39
N ALA A 52 2.32 10.26 0.25
CA ALA A 52 0.94 10.76 0.22
C ALA A 52 -0.03 9.82 0.95
N ILE A 53 0.28 8.53 1.05
CA ILE A 53 -0.49 7.58 1.88
C ILE A 53 -0.49 8.01 3.34
N ALA A 54 0.66 8.44 3.89
CA ALA A 54 0.75 8.91 5.26
C ALA A 54 -0.04 10.21 5.50
N LYS A 55 -0.10 11.09 4.50
CA LYS A 55 -0.92 12.31 4.58
C LYS A 55 -2.42 12.03 4.59
N ALA A 56 -2.86 10.94 3.98
CA ALA A 56 -4.24 10.51 4.03
C ALA A 56 -4.69 10.00 5.42
N PHE A 57 -3.76 9.76 6.37
CA PHE A 57 -4.07 9.43 7.76
C PHE A 57 -4.41 10.68 8.60
N GLU A 58 -3.93 11.85 8.17
CA GLU A 58 -4.12 13.12 8.87
C GLU A 58 -5.44 13.76 8.41
N PRO A 59 -6.39 14.07 9.30
CA PRO A 59 -7.66 14.64 8.88
C PRO A 59 -7.49 16.12 8.50
N ALA A 60 -7.58 16.43 7.23
CA ALA A 60 -7.91 17.77 6.78
C ALA A 60 -9.43 17.85 6.59
N GLY A 61 -10.18 17.89 7.70
CA GLY A 61 -11.63 18.15 7.68
C GLY A 61 -12.57 16.99 7.35
N ALA A 62 -12.07 15.79 7.02
CA ALA A 62 -12.83 14.56 6.81
C ALA A 62 -12.41 13.48 7.81
N ALA A 63 -13.22 12.42 7.97
CA ALA A 63 -12.84 11.30 8.84
C ALA A 63 -11.48 10.74 8.41
N ALA A 64 -10.53 10.70 9.36
CA ALA A 64 -9.19 10.16 9.14
C ALA A 64 -9.26 8.73 8.58
N LEU A 65 -8.39 8.41 7.62
CA LEU A 65 -8.22 7.05 7.15
C LEU A 65 -7.41 6.23 8.17
N PRO A 66 -7.58 4.90 8.24
CA PRO A 66 -6.85 4.07 9.19
C PRO A 66 -5.34 4.19 9.03
N ALA A 67 -4.64 4.71 10.03
CA ALA A 67 -3.19 4.84 10.03
C ALA A 67 -2.50 3.47 10.20
N PHE A 68 -1.24 3.40 9.79
CA PHE A 68 -0.37 2.29 10.16
C PHE A 68 0.05 2.42 11.62
N GLU A 69 -0.01 1.29 12.33
CA GLU A 69 0.37 1.18 13.74
C GLU A 69 1.56 0.25 13.89
N ASP A 70 2.34 0.42 14.95
CA ASP A 70 3.46 -0.46 15.26
C ASP A 70 2.99 -1.93 15.33
N GLY A 71 3.73 -2.80 14.65
CA GLY A 71 3.39 -4.21 14.51
C GLY A 71 2.49 -4.54 13.32
N ASP A 72 1.93 -3.56 12.61
CA ASP A 72 1.22 -3.81 11.35
C ASP A 72 2.14 -4.46 10.31
N ARG A 73 1.53 -5.25 9.44
CA ARG A 73 2.18 -5.87 8.29
C ARG A 73 1.58 -5.30 7.02
N VAL A 74 2.39 -4.67 6.20
CA VAL A 74 1.99 -4.04 4.94
C VAL A 74 2.56 -4.80 3.76
N LEU A 75 1.72 -5.17 2.81
CA LEU A 75 2.14 -5.77 1.54
C LEU A 75 2.16 -4.71 0.44
N ASP A 76 3.34 -4.44 -0.13
CA ASP A 76 3.48 -3.62 -1.33
C ASP A 76 3.42 -4.50 -2.57
N VAL A 77 2.36 -4.35 -3.35
CA VAL A 77 2.06 -5.18 -4.53
C VAL A 77 2.54 -4.48 -5.80
N GLY A 78 3.42 -5.18 -6.54
CA GLY A 78 4.04 -4.64 -7.73
C GLY A 78 5.00 -3.51 -7.39
N THR A 79 5.78 -3.70 -6.35
CA THR A 79 6.69 -2.70 -5.77
C THR A 79 7.70 -2.14 -6.77
N GLY A 80 8.03 -2.90 -7.83
CA GLY A 80 9.04 -2.52 -8.80
C GLY A 80 10.40 -2.30 -8.13
N GLY A 81 10.89 -1.08 -8.19
CA GLY A 81 12.12 -0.69 -7.52
C GLY A 81 11.96 -0.36 -6.03
N GLY A 82 10.80 -0.63 -5.40
CA GLY A 82 10.58 -0.38 -3.99
C GLY A 82 9.58 0.77 -3.68
N PHE A 83 8.71 1.13 -4.63
CA PHE A 83 7.75 2.20 -4.45
C PHE A 83 6.30 1.69 -4.49
N PRO A 84 5.47 1.99 -3.46
CA PRO A 84 5.68 2.96 -2.39
C PRO A 84 6.37 2.41 -1.13
N GLY A 85 6.73 1.13 -1.06
CA GLY A 85 7.13 0.44 0.16
C GLY A 85 8.37 1.00 0.87
N ILE A 86 9.46 1.32 0.17
CA ILE A 86 10.71 1.82 0.79
C ILE A 86 10.50 3.19 1.46
N PRO A 87 9.91 4.22 0.80
CA PRO A 87 9.63 5.48 1.48
C PRO A 87 8.73 5.33 2.70
N LEU A 88 7.74 4.45 2.64
CA LEU A 88 6.86 4.16 3.77
C LEU A 88 7.60 3.41 4.89
N ALA A 89 8.49 2.48 4.57
CA ALA A 89 9.29 1.76 5.55
C ALA A 89 10.26 2.69 6.32
N ILE A 90 10.81 3.70 5.65
CA ILE A 90 11.61 4.74 6.32
C ILE A 90 10.72 5.54 7.29
N LEU A 91 9.52 5.92 6.87
CA LEU A 91 8.63 6.76 7.68
C LEU A 91 8.04 5.99 8.88
N PHE A 92 7.77 4.69 8.74
CA PHE A 92 7.11 3.83 9.72
C PHE A 92 8.02 2.66 10.16
N PRO A 93 9.07 2.90 10.97
CA PRO A 93 10.04 1.86 11.35
C PRO A 93 9.44 0.72 12.20
N GLY A 94 8.33 0.97 12.92
CA GLY A 94 7.59 -0.05 13.69
C GLY A 94 6.67 -0.95 12.85
N VAL A 95 6.52 -0.67 11.54
CA VAL A 95 5.67 -1.40 10.61
C VAL A 95 6.51 -2.33 9.74
N LYS A 96 6.05 -3.56 9.49
CA LYS A 96 6.76 -4.53 8.64
C LYS A 96 6.25 -4.47 7.21
N PHE A 97 7.14 -4.24 6.26
CA PHE A 97 6.83 -4.15 4.84
C PHE A 97 7.31 -5.39 4.08
N THR A 98 6.41 -6.03 3.34
CA THR A 98 6.74 -7.09 2.37
C THR A 98 6.60 -6.50 0.98
N LEU A 99 7.72 -6.34 0.27
CA LEU A 99 7.78 -5.80 -1.10
C LEU A 99 7.69 -6.96 -2.08
N CYS A 100 6.57 -7.06 -2.81
CA CYS A 100 6.30 -8.16 -3.73
C CYS A 100 6.23 -7.69 -5.18
N ASP A 101 6.97 -8.36 -6.06
CA ASP A 101 6.87 -8.17 -7.51
C ASP A 101 7.11 -9.51 -8.23
N SER A 102 6.48 -9.69 -9.39
CA SER A 102 6.69 -10.84 -10.27
C SER A 102 7.95 -10.70 -11.15
N VAL A 103 8.55 -9.51 -11.19
CA VAL A 103 9.75 -9.21 -11.98
C VAL A 103 10.97 -9.17 -11.07
N GLY A 104 11.62 -10.30 -10.85
CA GLY A 104 12.75 -10.46 -9.92
C GLY A 104 13.91 -9.49 -10.16
N LYS A 105 14.17 -9.10 -11.42
CA LYS A 105 15.23 -8.15 -11.75
C LYS A 105 15.05 -6.78 -11.07
N LYS A 106 13.82 -6.30 -10.91
CA LYS A 106 13.51 -5.03 -10.24
C LYS A 106 13.72 -5.13 -8.73
N LEU A 107 13.42 -6.29 -8.16
CA LEU A 107 13.57 -6.56 -6.74
C LEU A 107 15.02 -6.54 -6.27
N ILE A 108 15.99 -6.80 -7.16
CA ILE A 108 17.42 -6.64 -6.85
C ILE A 108 17.72 -5.20 -6.41
N VAL A 109 17.08 -4.22 -7.06
CA VAL A 109 17.26 -2.81 -6.69
C VAL A 109 16.59 -2.50 -5.36
N ALA A 110 15.34 -2.94 -5.17
CA ALA A 110 14.61 -2.71 -3.93
C ALA A 110 15.34 -3.31 -2.71
N ASP A 111 15.84 -4.55 -2.84
CA ASP A 111 16.61 -5.23 -1.79
C ASP A 111 17.94 -4.52 -1.49
N ALA A 112 18.66 -4.13 -2.53
CA ALA A 112 19.94 -3.42 -2.36
C ALA A 112 19.78 -2.05 -1.71
N VAL A 113 18.75 -1.28 -2.11
CA VAL A 113 18.44 0.02 -1.51
C VAL A 113 17.99 -0.16 -0.05
N ALA A 114 17.09 -1.11 0.24
CA ALA A 114 16.66 -1.37 1.61
C ALA A 114 17.84 -1.74 2.53
N LYS A 115 18.76 -2.60 2.06
CA LYS A 115 19.98 -2.97 2.80
C LYS A 115 20.94 -1.81 2.99
N ALA A 116 21.17 -1.01 1.96
CA ALA A 116 22.06 0.16 2.04
C ALA A 116 21.55 1.20 3.04
N LEU A 117 20.22 1.34 3.17
CA LEU A 117 19.58 2.23 4.13
C LEU A 117 19.43 1.62 5.54
N GLY A 118 19.79 0.35 5.74
CA GLY A 118 19.63 -0.35 7.03
C GLY A 118 18.17 -0.54 7.45
N LEU A 119 17.28 -0.83 6.50
CA LEU A 119 15.86 -1.03 6.78
C LEU A 119 15.57 -2.48 7.22
N ASP A 120 15.60 -2.74 8.54
CA ASP A 120 15.35 -4.07 9.11
C ASP A 120 13.86 -4.47 9.08
N ASN A 121 12.97 -3.53 8.73
CA ASN A 121 11.53 -3.72 8.63
C ASN A 121 11.06 -4.03 7.20
N VAL A 122 11.97 -4.31 6.26
CA VAL A 122 11.66 -4.61 4.85
C VAL A 122 12.04 -6.05 4.52
N GLU A 123 11.11 -6.79 3.92
CA GLU A 123 11.31 -8.10 3.29
C GLU A 123 10.97 -8.01 1.81
N VAL A 124 11.86 -8.51 0.93
CA VAL A 124 11.64 -8.51 -0.52
C VAL A 124 11.27 -9.92 -0.99
N VAL A 125 10.17 -10.06 -1.72
CA VAL A 125 9.62 -11.35 -2.14
C VAL A 125 9.36 -11.39 -3.64
N HIS A 126 10.07 -12.28 -4.36
CA HIS A 126 9.82 -12.54 -5.76
C HIS A 126 8.69 -13.58 -5.91
N SER A 127 7.49 -13.12 -6.19
CA SER A 127 6.30 -13.97 -6.33
C SER A 127 5.20 -13.25 -7.11
N ARG A 128 4.23 -14.01 -7.63
CA ARG A 128 2.91 -13.46 -7.89
C ARG A 128 2.21 -13.22 -6.56
N VAL A 129 1.47 -12.12 -6.45
CA VAL A 129 0.82 -11.73 -5.17
C VAL A 129 -0.23 -12.75 -4.74
N GLU A 130 -0.96 -13.34 -5.69
CA GLU A 130 -1.99 -14.36 -5.40
C GLU A 130 -1.38 -15.61 -4.75
N ASP A 131 -0.19 -16.01 -5.21
CA ASP A 131 0.52 -17.17 -4.68
C ASP A 131 1.10 -16.88 -3.29
N LEU A 132 1.63 -15.66 -3.10
CA LEU A 132 2.11 -15.21 -1.80
C LEU A 132 0.99 -15.21 -0.75
N ILE A 133 -0.17 -14.63 -1.08
CA ILE A 133 -1.33 -14.57 -0.18
C ILE A 133 -1.82 -15.97 0.16
N LYS A 134 -1.97 -16.86 -0.82
CA LYS A 134 -2.37 -18.26 -0.60
C LYS A 134 -1.41 -18.99 0.33
N ALA A 135 -0.09 -18.83 0.12
CA ALA A 135 0.92 -19.45 0.97
C ALA A 135 0.87 -18.94 2.43
N GLN A 136 0.64 -17.65 2.62
CA GLN A 136 0.54 -17.05 3.96
C GLN A 136 -0.75 -17.49 4.68
N LEU A 137 -1.88 -17.54 3.99
CA LEU A 137 -3.15 -18.03 4.55
C LEU A 137 -3.05 -19.50 4.93
N GLY A 138 -2.39 -20.33 4.11
CA GLY A 138 -2.15 -21.76 4.40
C GLY A 138 -1.30 -21.96 5.66
N LYS A 139 -0.24 -21.18 5.86
CA LYS A 139 0.58 -21.21 7.09
C LYS A 139 -0.21 -20.81 8.32
N GLY A 140 -1.11 -19.83 8.21
CA GLY A 140 -1.99 -19.41 9.31
C GLY A 140 -2.96 -20.51 9.76
N GLN A 141 -3.50 -21.28 8.82
CA GLN A 141 -4.40 -22.40 9.10
C GLN A 141 -3.65 -23.60 9.74
N ALA A 142 -2.43 -23.89 9.30
CA ALA A 142 -1.60 -24.95 9.86
C ALA A 142 -1.26 -24.66 11.34
N LYS A 143 -0.80 -23.45 11.67
CA LYS A 143 -0.52 -23.05 13.06
C LYS A 143 -1.75 -23.13 13.97
N ARG A 144 -2.96 -22.83 13.47
CA ARG A 144 -4.20 -22.97 14.24
C ARG A 144 -4.56 -24.42 14.53
N ARG A 145 -4.33 -25.34 13.59
CA ARG A 145 -4.57 -26.77 13.79
C ARG A 145 -3.65 -27.39 14.84
N GLU A 146 -2.42 -26.90 14.95
CA GLU A 146 -1.47 -27.32 15.97
C GLU A 146 -1.88 -26.83 17.39
N HIS A 147 -2.33 -25.55 17.51
CA HIS A 147 -2.81 -25.01 18.79
C HIS A 147 -4.14 -25.63 19.25
N SER A 148 -5.06 -25.93 18.32
CA SER A 148 -6.37 -26.52 18.68
C SER A 148 -6.30 -27.98 19.09
N LYS A 149 -5.16 -28.69 18.90
CA LYS A 149 -4.94 -30.05 19.41
C LYS A 149 -4.51 -30.07 20.87
N GLY A 150 -4.15 -28.91 21.45
CA GLY A 150 -3.74 -28.76 22.83
C GLY A 150 -4.87 -28.52 23.85
N ASP A 151 -5.97 -27.91 23.43
CA ASP A 151 -7.07 -27.50 24.34
C ASP A 151 -8.39 -28.19 23.98
N LYS A 152 -8.59 -29.39 24.54
CA LYS A 152 -9.92 -29.98 24.73
C LYS A 152 -10.38 -29.68 26.14
N LYS A 153 -11.11 -28.57 26.35
CA LYS A 153 -12.21 -28.40 27.34
C LYS A 153 -12.72 -26.96 27.34
N SER A 154 -13.90 -26.72 26.84
CA SER A 154 -15.08 -26.12 27.46
C SER A 154 -16.02 -25.59 26.36
N SER A 155 -17.22 -26.11 26.39
CA SER A 155 -18.40 -25.72 25.62
C SER A 155 -18.97 -24.41 26.17
N GLY A 156 -19.33 -23.46 25.29
CA GLY A 156 -20.08 -22.26 25.65
C GLY A 156 -20.32 -21.39 24.41
N ASP A 157 -21.57 -21.31 24.03
CA ASP A 157 -22.29 -20.42 23.12
C ASP A 157 -21.53 -19.46 22.20
N ALA A 158 -21.61 -19.71 20.88
CA ALA A 158 -21.05 -18.89 19.81
C ALA A 158 -22.10 -18.56 18.76
N GLN A 159 -22.79 -17.46 18.93
CA GLN A 159 -23.47 -16.75 17.85
C GLN A 159 -22.87 -15.34 17.79
N GLY A 160 -22.17 -15.00 16.67
CA GLY A 160 -21.59 -13.69 16.43
C GLY A 160 -20.09 -13.63 16.07
N VAL A 161 -19.42 -14.76 15.91
CA VAL A 161 -17.94 -14.84 15.81
C VAL A 161 -17.43 -15.01 14.36
N GLY A 162 -18.30 -15.17 13.35
CA GLY A 162 -17.91 -15.53 11.98
C GLY A 162 -16.99 -14.51 11.29
N ASP A 163 -17.34 -13.22 11.37
CA ASP A 163 -16.63 -12.16 10.63
C ASP A 163 -15.32 -11.70 11.29
N ALA A 164 -15.25 -11.72 12.61
CA ALA A 164 -14.02 -11.40 13.34
C ALA A 164 -12.95 -12.49 13.19
N GLN A 165 -13.37 -13.76 13.10
CA GLN A 165 -12.48 -14.91 12.93
C GLN A 165 -11.88 -15.01 11.53
N ALA A 166 -12.59 -14.62 10.48
CA ALA A 166 -12.04 -14.56 9.13
C ALA A 166 -10.91 -13.52 9.03
N ARG A 167 -11.03 -12.41 9.77
CA ARG A 167 -10.03 -11.31 9.81
C ARG A 167 -8.79 -11.63 10.63
N ALA A 168 -8.90 -12.44 11.67
CA ALA A 168 -7.75 -12.91 12.45
C ALA A 168 -6.83 -13.88 11.69
N GLY A 169 -7.18 -14.23 10.43
CA GLY A 169 -6.40 -15.08 9.54
C GLY A 169 -5.74 -14.37 8.37
N ALA A 170 -6.00 -13.06 8.17
CA ALA A 170 -5.38 -12.30 7.11
C ALA A 170 -3.86 -12.23 7.27
N ALA A 171 -3.14 -12.35 6.15
CA ALA A 171 -1.68 -12.37 6.16
C ALA A 171 -1.07 -11.00 6.45
N PHE A 172 -1.80 -9.92 6.08
CA PHE A 172 -1.36 -8.55 6.21
C PHE A 172 -2.44 -7.67 6.86
N SER A 173 -2.02 -6.57 7.49
CA SER A 173 -2.94 -5.54 7.97
C SER A 173 -3.45 -4.71 6.80
N PHE A 174 -2.52 -4.26 5.96
CA PHE A 174 -2.80 -3.43 4.80
C PHE A 174 -2.12 -3.97 3.54
N VAL A 175 -2.68 -3.58 2.41
CA VAL A 175 -2.03 -3.65 1.10
C VAL A 175 -1.79 -2.22 0.62
N VAL A 176 -0.62 -1.97 0.04
CA VAL A 176 -0.31 -0.74 -0.69
C VAL A 176 0.07 -1.08 -2.11
N SER A 177 -0.23 -0.19 -3.06
CA SER A 177 0.20 -0.38 -4.45
C SER A 177 0.20 0.94 -5.21
N ARG A 178 0.98 0.99 -6.29
CA ARG A 178 1.06 2.13 -7.20
C ARG A 178 1.14 1.68 -8.65
N ALA A 179 0.17 2.10 -9.47
CA ALA A 179 0.22 2.02 -10.93
C ALA A 179 0.54 0.62 -11.52
N VAL A 180 0.05 -0.47 -10.89
CA VAL A 180 0.33 -1.85 -11.34
C VAL A 180 -0.63 -2.26 -12.47
N THR A 181 -1.93 -2.00 -12.29
CA THR A 181 -2.98 -2.35 -13.25
C THR A 181 -4.24 -1.53 -12.95
N ASP A 182 -5.33 -1.78 -13.69
CA ASP A 182 -6.64 -1.28 -13.31
C ASP A 182 -7.17 -1.95 -12.02
N LEU A 183 -8.06 -1.28 -11.31
CA LEU A 183 -8.62 -1.78 -10.05
C LEU A 183 -9.44 -3.08 -10.22
N SER A 184 -10.08 -3.27 -11.39
CA SER A 184 -10.89 -4.46 -11.65
C SER A 184 -10.07 -5.74 -11.68
N ASN A 185 -8.79 -5.64 -12.10
CA ASN A 185 -7.84 -6.74 -12.09
C ASN A 185 -7.10 -6.83 -10.76
N PHE A 186 -6.81 -5.69 -10.12
CA PHE A 186 -6.05 -5.64 -8.87
C PHE A 186 -6.79 -6.23 -7.68
N LEU A 187 -8.06 -5.86 -7.47
CA LEU A 187 -8.84 -6.28 -6.29
C LEU A 187 -8.93 -7.80 -6.13
N PRO A 188 -9.17 -8.61 -7.20
CA PRO A 188 -9.12 -10.07 -7.10
C PRO A 188 -7.79 -10.62 -6.60
N TRP A 189 -6.66 -10.02 -6.98
CA TRP A 189 -5.34 -10.51 -6.59
C TRP A 189 -5.09 -10.48 -5.08
N VAL A 190 -5.63 -9.46 -4.42
CA VAL A 190 -5.40 -9.21 -2.99
C VAL A 190 -6.55 -9.63 -2.09
N LYS A 191 -7.63 -10.18 -2.67
CA LYS A 191 -8.83 -10.58 -1.93
C LYS A 191 -8.52 -11.56 -0.80
N GLY A 192 -8.96 -11.20 0.41
CA GLY A 192 -8.74 -11.99 1.63
C GLY A 192 -7.31 -11.93 2.19
N GLY A 193 -6.40 -11.20 1.56
CA GLY A 193 -5.01 -11.06 2.01
C GLY A 193 -4.78 -10.00 3.09
N TYR A 194 -5.75 -9.13 3.35
CA TYR A 194 -5.65 -8.01 4.30
C TYR A 194 -6.80 -7.98 5.30
N SER A 195 -6.61 -7.28 6.42
CA SER A 195 -7.62 -7.15 7.48
C SER A 195 -8.16 -5.74 7.70
N LYS A 196 -7.36 -4.71 7.38
CA LYS A 196 -7.73 -3.29 7.59
C LYS A 196 -8.14 -2.60 6.28
N GLY A 197 -7.36 -2.74 5.20
CA GLY A 197 -7.71 -2.15 3.91
C GLY A 197 -6.56 -2.06 2.90
N ILE A 198 -6.84 -1.39 1.78
CA ILE A 198 -5.92 -1.19 0.67
C ILE A 198 -5.70 0.30 0.46
N TYR A 199 -4.47 0.75 0.38
CA TYR A 199 -4.08 2.07 -0.11
C TYR A 199 -3.56 1.95 -1.54
N TYR A 200 -4.26 2.54 -2.49
CA TYR A 200 -3.90 2.49 -3.90
C TYR A 200 -3.61 3.89 -4.44
N LEU A 201 -2.38 4.13 -4.88
CA LEU A 201 -1.99 5.39 -5.51
C LEU A 201 -2.36 5.38 -6.99
N LYS A 202 -3.20 6.31 -7.40
CA LYS A 202 -3.72 6.40 -8.76
C LYS A 202 -3.73 7.86 -9.27
N GLY A 203 -3.55 8.04 -10.57
CA GLY A 203 -3.84 9.30 -11.24
C GLY A 203 -5.17 9.22 -11.97
N GLY A 204 -5.81 10.36 -12.17
CA GLY A 204 -7.01 10.46 -12.99
C GLY A 204 -8.06 11.42 -12.43
N ASP A 205 -9.00 11.76 -13.28
CA ASP A 205 -10.10 12.65 -12.96
C ASP A 205 -11.19 11.93 -12.15
N VAL A 206 -11.61 12.56 -11.07
CA VAL A 206 -12.68 12.09 -10.15
C VAL A 206 -13.90 13.01 -10.17
N THR A 207 -14.07 13.83 -11.20
CA THR A 207 -15.23 14.72 -11.32
C THR A 207 -16.52 13.91 -11.29
N ASP A 208 -17.36 14.16 -10.29
CA ASP A 208 -18.68 13.56 -10.17
C ASP A 208 -19.68 14.52 -10.82
N ALA A 209 -19.94 14.31 -12.11
CA ALA A 209 -20.88 15.12 -12.87
C ALA A 209 -22.32 14.56 -12.74
N PRO A 210 -23.36 15.42 -12.74
CA PRO A 210 -24.75 14.96 -12.78
C PRO A 210 -25.03 14.11 -14.02
N LEU A 211 -26.11 13.33 -14.00
CA LEU A 211 -26.53 12.23 -14.88
C LEU A 211 -26.32 12.35 -16.41
N PHE A 212 -25.88 13.50 -16.93
CA PHE A 212 -25.70 13.78 -18.36
C PHE A 212 -24.35 14.40 -18.72
N ALA A 213 -23.41 14.50 -17.79
CA ALA A 213 -22.07 14.98 -18.05
C ALA A 213 -21.04 13.86 -17.89
N ASP A 214 -19.93 13.91 -18.62
CA ASP A 214 -18.87 12.91 -18.54
C ASP A 214 -18.29 12.82 -17.12
N ARG A 215 -18.51 11.68 -16.47
CA ARG A 215 -17.84 11.35 -15.22
C ARG A 215 -16.35 11.17 -15.49
N GLY A 216 -15.52 11.64 -14.59
CA GLY A 216 -14.07 11.45 -14.68
C GLY A 216 -13.68 9.98 -14.83
N ALA A 217 -12.68 9.72 -15.68
CA ALA A 217 -12.30 8.37 -16.07
C ALA A 217 -11.91 7.48 -14.86
N LEU A 218 -11.28 8.05 -13.83
CA LEU A 218 -10.95 7.30 -12.62
C LEU A 218 -12.19 6.91 -11.83
N LEU A 219 -13.20 7.77 -11.77
CA LEU A 219 -14.44 7.49 -11.06
C LEU A 219 -15.21 6.35 -11.72
N GLN A 220 -15.22 6.30 -13.05
CA GLN A 220 -15.81 5.19 -13.83
C GLN A 220 -15.06 3.88 -13.58
N GLU A 221 -13.72 3.90 -13.58
CA GLU A 221 -12.91 2.72 -13.26
C GLU A 221 -13.22 2.18 -11.87
N ILE A 222 -13.33 3.07 -10.88
CA ILE A 222 -13.67 2.70 -9.49
C ILE A 222 -15.04 2.00 -9.46
N ASP A 223 -16.08 2.58 -10.08
CA ASP A 223 -17.43 2.02 -10.08
C ASP A 223 -17.46 0.62 -10.70
N VAL A 224 -16.82 0.44 -11.84
CA VAL A 224 -16.73 -0.85 -12.52
C VAL A 224 -16.00 -1.87 -11.64
N ALA A 225 -14.88 -1.48 -11.04
CA ALA A 225 -14.08 -2.36 -10.20
C ALA A 225 -14.83 -2.78 -8.93
N LEU A 226 -15.47 -1.83 -8.25
CA LEU A 226 -16.27 -2.11 -7.04
C LEU A 226 -17.42 -3.07 -7.36
N LYS A 227 -18.22 -2.77 -8.40
CA LYS A 227 -19.33 -3.62 -8.82
C LYS A 227 -18.88 -5.05 -9.15
N LYS A 228 -17.80 -5.21 -9.92
CA LYS A 228 -17.24 -6.52 -10.30
C LYS A 228 -16.79 -7.34 -9.09
N ASN A 229 -16.38 -6.69 -8.01
CA ASN A 229 -15.88 -7.33 -6.81
C ASN A 229 -16.90 -7.41 -5.65
N GLY A 230 -18.16 -7.05 -5.90
CA GLY A 230 -19.24 -7.10 -4.89
C GLY A 230 -19.13 -6.01 -3.82
N LEU A 231 -18.45 -4.90 -4.14
CA LEU A 231 -18.29 -3.73 -3.30
C LEU A 231 -19.19 -2.57 -3.80
N SER A 232 -19.36 -1.54 -2.98
CA SER A 232 -20.09 -0.31 -3.29
C SER A 232 -19.22 0.93 -3.05
N ARG A 233 -19.73 2.10 -3.35
CA ARG A 233 -19.05 3.38 -3.03
C ARG A 233 -18.79 3.57 -1.55
N ASP A 234 -19.57 2.96 -0.66
CA ASP A 234 -19.33 2.99 0.78
C ASP A 234 -18.07 2.22 1.20
N ASN A 235 -17.48 1.45 0.29
CA ASN A 235 -16.24 0.70 0.54
C ASN A 235 -14.99 1.45 0.10
N VAL A 236 -15.11 2.67 -0.43
CA VAL A 236 -13.97 3.46 -0.91
C VAL A 236 -14.00 4.89 -0.38
N LYS A 237 -12.85 5.38 0.03
CA LYS A 237 -12.57 6.80 0.29
C LYS A 237 -11.52 7.28 -0.70
N ILE A 238 -11.66 8.50 -1.20
CA ILE A 238 -10.75 9.14 -2.14
C ILE A 238 -10.15 10.36 -1.45
N PHE A 239 -8.81 10.39 -1.38
CA PHE A 239 -8.06 11.52 -0.88
C PHE A 239 -7.33 12.19 -2.04
N ASN A 240 -7.55 13.50 -2.24
CA ASN A 240 -6.83 14.28 -3.24
C ASN A 240 -5.45 14.63 -2.69
N ILE A 241 -4.39 14.25 -3.39
CA ILE A 241 -3.03 14.48 -2.90
C ILE A 241 -2.69 15.98 -2.87
N CYS A 242 -3.27 16.76 -3.78
CA CYS A 242 -3.11 18.22 -3.79
C CYS A 242 -3.72 18.96 -2.58
N ASP A 243 -4.54 18.29 -1.76
CA ASP A 243 -5.04 18.86 -0.49
C ASP A 243 -3.93 18.88 0.59
N ALA A 244 -2.85 18.07 0.40
CA ALA A 244 -1.73 17.97 1.32
C ALA A 244 -0.39 18.45 0.74
N PHE A 245 -0.23 18.47 -0.57
CA PHE A 245 0.99 18.86 -1.26
C PHE A 245 0.69 19.94 -2.29
N GLU A 246 1.53 20.97 -2.36
CA GLU A 246 1.30 22.16 -3.19
C GLU A 246 1.82 22.02 -4.62
N GLU A 247 2.60 20.95 -4.91
CA GLU A 247 3.22 20.77 -6.22
C GLU A 247 2.18 20.39 -7.28
N GLU A 248 2.19 21.06 -8.44
CA GLU A 248 1.30 20.85 -9.59
C GLU A 248 1.21 19.38 -10.02
N PHE A 249 2.30 18.62 -9.86
CA PHE A 249 2.35 17.18 -10.12
C PHE A 249 1.22 16.41 -9.43
N PHE A 250 0.71 16.89 -8.29
CA PHE A 250 -0.31 16.20 -7.49
C PHE A 250 -1.75 16.58 -7.82
N GLU A 251 -2.02 17.52 -8.70
CA GLU A 251 -3.38 17.99 -9.01
C GLU A 251 -4.33 16.85 -9.41
N GLN A 252 -3.83 15.90 -10.21
CA GLN A 252 -4.60 14.74 -10.65
C GLN A 252 -4.16 13.43 -9.97
N LYS A 253 -3.51 13.49 -8.82
CA LYS A 253 -3.12 12.30 -8.07
C LYS A 253 -4.05 12.07 -6.89
N ARG A 254 -4.31 10.79 -6.61
CA ARG A 254 -5.27 10.35 -5.59
C ARG A 254 -4.70 9.20 -4.79
N VAL A 255 -5.05 9.18 -3.51
CA VAL A 255 -4.97 7.99 -2.68
C VAL A 255 -6.38 7.42 -2.59
N LEU A 256 -6.57 6.19 -3.00
CA LEU A 256 -7.79 5.44 -2.79
C LEU A 256 -7.60 4.55 -1.57
N PHE A 257 -8.49 4.66 -0.60
CA PHE A 257 -8.56 3.69 0.49
C PHE A 257 -9.78 2.80 0.28
N ILE A 258 -9.55 1.49 0.15
CA ILE A 258 -10.59 0.50 -0.13
C ILE A 258 -10.63 -0.50 1.01
N SER A 259 -11.82 -0.78 1.55
CA SER A 259 -12.02 -1.74 2.64
C SER A 259 -13.23 -2.62 2.35
N ASP A 260 -13.18 -3.87 2.84
CA ASP A 260 -14.35 -4.76 2.81
C ASP A 260 -15.47 -4.28 3.77
N LYS A 261 -15.16 -3.36 4.69
CA LYS A 261 -16.15 -2.69 5.54
C LYS A 261 -16.63 -1.42 4.86
N LYS A 262 -17.92 -1.12 5.01
CA LYS A 262 -18.51 0.17 4.63
C LYS A 262 -18.09 1.26 5.62
N PHE A 263 -17.93 2.48 5.13
CA PHE A 263 -17.64 3.68 5.89
C PHE A 263 -18.89 4.42 6.30
#